data_cb95d43b0f5615550fcee42719a0da44
#
_entry.id   cb95d43b0f5615550fcee42719a0da44
#
_cell.length_a   1.000
_cell.length_b   1.000
_cell.length_c   1.000
_cell.angle_alpha   90.00
_cell.angle_beta   90.00
_cell.angle_gamma   90.00
#
_symmetry.space_group_name_H-M   'P 1'
#
loop_
_entity.id
_entity.type
_entity.pdbx_description
1 polymer ?
#
loop_
_entity_poly.entity_id
_entity_poly.type
_entity_poly.pdbx_seq_one_letter_code
_entity_poly.pdbx_strand_id
1 'polypeptide(L)'
;MFTYKQALKNVKSSSWSEFFKTQDLDYLMDILDASKKTIYPSPDNIFKVFELAPKDIKVVILGQDPYYNPGQAMGLAFSVNPEVKTPKSLTNIFKELKSDLGIERTNPDLTDWHKQGVFLLNTALSVPEKEPNKHKKYWKKFTNDLIQYLTKVNPNIAYIMWGNNAKAFGQKIEKQLNSKELIHYAPHPSPLSAYQGFFNSKPFSWTNQKLKELGGTEIKWWLERFKMITKFVNKLENKLTPLLLSFLPPALLIIYLILNNMLNENNLLVISLAFIVNFITALIVLFNFVHSLKCWTLSNNNTKHFVQFILWTMATLVIEYFITVPKIKWAIILANGIVLAYTYELIHQYFKQGDKKWLKN
;
A
#
# COMPACT_ATOMS: atom_id res chain seq x y z
N MET A 1 14.78 12.53 -23.89
CA MET A 1 14.11 12.79 -22.60
C MET A 1 12.62 12.53 -22.83
N PHE A 2 11.93 11.82 -21.93
CA PHE A 2 10.48 11.58 -22.04
C PHE A 2 9.71 12.89 -21.84
N THR A 3 8.69 13.17 -22.66
CA THR A 3 7.97 14.45 -22.68
C THR A 3 6.50 14.31 -22.27
N TYR A 4 5.85 15.43 -21.92
CA TYR A 4 4.41 15.46 -21.62
C TYR A 4 3.56 15.04 -22.83
N LYS A 5 4.02 15.37 -24.03
CA LYS A 5 3.36 14.95 -25.29
C LYS A 5 3.44 13.43 -25.47
N GLN A 6 4.57 12.81 -25.14
CA GLN A 6 4.70 11.35 -25.15
C GLN A 6 3.81 10.69 -24.10
N ALA A 7 3.72 11.26 -22.87
CA ALA A 7 2.82 10.79 -21.83
C ALA A 7 1.35 10.84 -22.27
N LEU A 8 0.93 11.93 -22.95
CA LEU A 8 -0.41 12.03 -23.52
C LEU A 8 -0.68 10.96 -24.58
N LYS A 9 0.29 10.69 -25.46
CA LYS A 9 0.16 9.62 -26.47
C LYS A 9 -0.05 8.26 -25.83
N ASN A 10 0.68 7.96 -24.76
CA ASN A 10 0.57 6.69 -24.05
C ASN A 10 -0.81 6.52 -23.40
N VAL A 11 -1.32 7.55 -22.70
CA VAL A 11 -2.63 7.46 -22.05
C VAL A 11 -3.78 7.41 -23.07
N LYS A 12 -3.64 8.05 -24.23
CA LYS A 12 -4.59 7.95 -25.36
C LYS A 12 -4.73 6.51 -25.89
N SER A 13 -3.74 5.64 -25.64
CA SER A 13 -3.74 4.22 -26.05
C SER A 13 -4.14 3.26 -24.91
N SER A 14 -4.52 3.77 -23.74
CA SER A 14 -4.88 2.99 -22.55
C SER A 14 -6.37 2.65 -22.50
N SER A 15 -6.81 2.08 -21.37
CA SER A 15 -8.24 1.88 -21.04
C SER A 15 -9.08 3.18 -21.03
N TRP A 16 -8.42 4.35 -21.10
CA TRP A 16 -9.04 5.68 -21.14
C TRP A 16 -9.12 6.25 -22.56
N SER A 17 -8.77 5.47 -23.58
CA SER A 17 -8.69 5.94 -24.97
C SER A 17 -9.98 6.62 -25.45
N GLU A 18 -11.16 6.10 -25.07
CA GLU A 18 -12.46 6.68 -25.40
C GLU A 18 -12.60 8.11 -24.86
N PHE A 19 -12.27 8.31 -23.59
CA PHE A 19 -12.31 9.65 -22.97
C PHE A 19 -11.25 10.59 -23.57
N PHE A 20 -9.98 10.15 -23.63
CA PHE A 20 -8.90 11.01 -24.09
C PHE A 20 -8.98 11.41 -25.56
N LYS A 21 -9.65 10.63 -26.43
CA LYS A 21 -9.93 11.02 -27.82
C LYS A 21 -10.82 12.25 -27.92
N THR A 22 -11.65 12.52 -26.91
CA THR A 22 -12.54 13.70 -26.90
C THR A 22 -11.86 14.94 -26.30
N GLN A 23 -10.62 14.82 -25.80
CA GLN A 23 -9.90 15.89 -25.12
C GLN A 23 -8.83 16.52 -26.03
N ASP A 24 -8.90 17.83 -26.21
CA ASP A 24 -7.85 18.61 -26.87
C ASP A 24 -6.82 19.07 -25.85
N LEU A 25 -5.78 18.27 -25.66
CA LEU A 25 -4.69 18.54 -24.71
C LEU A 25 -3.32 18.75 -25.39
N ASP A 26 -3.24 18.61 -26.73
CA ASP A 26 -1.96 18.65 -27.44
C ASP A 26 -1.27 20.01 -27.22
N TYR A 27 -2.02 21.13 -27.36
CA TYR A 27 -1.49 22.47 -27.10
C TYR A 27 -1.02 22.66 -25.64
N LEU A 28 -1.74 22.10 -24.66
CA LEU A 28 -1.31 22.18 -23.27
C LEU A 28 -0.02 21.40 -23.04
N MET A 29 0.12 20.22 -23.65
CA MET A 29 1.36 19.44 -23.53
C MET A 29 2.56 20.18 -24.14
N ASP A 30 2.36 20.87 -25.28
CA ASP A 30 3.40 21.71 -25.88
C ASP A 30 3.83 22.87 -24.95
N ILE A 31 2.89 23.51 -24.25
CA ILE A 31 3.21 24.52 -23.22
C ILE A 31 4.02 23.91 -22.07
N LEU A 32 3.67 22.70 -21.61
CA LEU A 32 4.38 22.04 -20.51
C LEU A 32 5.80 21.65 -20.93
N ASP A 33 5.96 21.09 -22.15
CA ASP A 33 7.26 20.68 -22.69
C ASP A 33 8.18 21.89 -22.98
N ALA A 34 7.61 23.04 -23.39
CA ALA A 34 8.35 24.28 -23.64
C ALA A 34 8.63 25.14 -22.39
N SER A 35 8.14 24.70 -21.22
CA SER A 35 8.25 25.49 -19.99
C SER A 35 9.70 25.68 -19.56
N LYS A 36 10.09 26.91 -19.27
CA LYS A 36 11.38 27.24 -18.65
C LYS A 36 11.43 26.91 -17.14
N LYS A 37 10.27 26.72 -16.52
CA LYS A 37 10.15 26.31 -15.10
C LYS A 37 9.97 24.81 -15.01
N THR A 38 10.49 24.24 -13.93
CA THR A 38 10.19 22.85 -13.59
C THR A 38 8.68 22.69 -13.38
N ILE A 39 8.08 21.71 -14.05
CA ILE A 39 6.67 21.36 -13.91
C ILE A 39 6.56 20.07 -13.10
N TYR A 40 5.62 20.04 -12.17
CA TYR A 40 5.31 18.86 -11.37
C TYR A 40 3.89 18.35 -11.66
N PRO A 41 3.70 17.01 -11.65
CA PRO A 41 4.72 15.97 -11.59
C PRO A 41 5.52 15.90 -12.89
N SER A 42 6.56 15.05 -12.93
CA SER A 42 7.32 14.74 -14.16
C SER A 42 6.41 14.15 -15.25
N PRO A 43 6.85 14.17 -16.52
CA PRO A 43 6.06 13.59 -17.62
C PRO A 43 5.65 12.13 -17.37
N ASP A 44 6.51 11.32 -16.74
CA ASP A 44 6.21 9.92 -16.41
C ASP A 44 5.04 9.76 -15.42
N ASN A 45 4.74 10.78 -14.64
CA ASN A 45 3.76 10.72 -13.57
C ASN A 45 2.50 11.56 -13.81
N ILE A 46 2.45 12.41 -14.83
CA ILE A 46 1.32 13.35 -15.02
C ILE A 46 -0.03 12.64 -15.18
N PHE A 47 -0.03 11.48 -15.83
CA PHE A 47 -1.22 10.67 -16.06
C PHE A 47 -1.25 9.38 -15.22
N LYS A 48 -0.43 9.29 -14.16
CA LYS A 48 -0.36 8.09 -13.31
C LYS A 48 -1.70 7.67 -12.71
N VAL A 49 -2.55 8.62 -12.35
CA VAL A 49 -3.89 8.32 -11.83
C VAL A 49 -4.74 7.52 -12.83
N PHE A 50 -4.47 7.61 -14.12
CA PHE A 50 -5.16 6.92 -15.22
C PHE A 50 -4.62 5.49 -15.48
N GLU A 51 -3.65 5.01 -14.69
CA GLU A 51 -3.29 3.59 -14.69
C GLU A 51 -4.44 2.71 -14.17
N LEU A 52 -5.35 3.28 -13.37
CA LEU A 52 -6.58 2.63 -12.93
C LEU A 52 -7.66 2.78 -14.01
N ALA A 53 -8.19 1.66 -14.50
CA ALA A 53 -9.21 1.71 -15.55
C ALA A 53 -10.56 2.28 -15.03
N PRO A 54 -11.36 2.96 -15.85
CA PRO A 54 -12.63 3.59 -15.42
C PRO A 54 -13.58 2.64 -14.69
N LYS A 55 -13.69 1.39 -15.15
CA LYS A 55 -14.55 0.36 -14.56
C LYS A 55 -14.06 -0.17 -13.20
N ASP A 56 -12.77 -0.01 -12.92
CA ASP A 56 -12.15 -0.52 -11.69
C ASP A 56 -12.12 0.55 -10.59
N ILE A 57 -12.57 1.77 -10.88
CA ILE A 57 -12.67 2.85 -9.91
C ILE A 57 -13.83 2.56 -8.94
N LYS A 58 -13.52 2.50 -7.66
CA LYS A 58 -14.49 2.33 -6.57
C LYS A 58 -14.71 3.62 -5.80
N VAL A 59 -13.66 4.42 -5.67
CA VAL A 59 -13.64 5.64 -4.86
C VAL A 59 -12.90 6.73 -5.63
N VAL A 60 -13.43 7.94 -5.60
CA VAL A 60 -12.71 9.15 -6.05
C VAL A 60 -12.40 10.02 -4.85
N ILE A 61 -11.13 10.33 -4.65
CA ILE A 61 -10.68 11.38 -3.71
C ILE A 61 -10.15 12.53 -4.54
N LEU A 62 -10.77 13.71 -4.39
CA LEU A 62 -10.45 14.86 -5.21
C LEU A 62 -9.49 15.82 -4.47
N GLY A 63 -8.26 15.95 -4.99
CA GLY A 63 -7.29 16.96 -4.60
C GLY A 63 -7.40 18.23 -5.46
N GLN A 64 -6.57 19.22 -5.18
CA GLN A 64 -6.58 20.50 -5.89
C GLN A 64 -5.56 20.51 -7.03
N ASP A 65 -4.29 20.60 -6.72
CA ASP A 65 -3.15 20.54 -7.64
C ASP A 65 -2.01 19.70 -7.04
N PRO A 66 -1.06 19.26 -7.85
CA PRO A 66 0.09 18.52 -7.36
C PRO A 66 0.90 19.34 -6.36
N TYR A 67 1.67 18.69 -5.50
CA TYR A 67 2.66 19.37 -4.71
C TYR A 67 3.71 20.04 -5.61
N TYR A 68 4.04 21.30 -5.28
CA TYR A 68 4.88 22.17 -6.13
C TYR A 68 6.34 22.25 -5.68
N ASN A 69 6.74 21.45 -4.71
CA ASN A 69 8.15 21.34 -4.29
C ASN A 69 8.83 20.13 -4.93
N PRO A 70 10.15 20.18 -5.11
CA PRO A 70 10.93 19.08 -5.69
C PRO A 70 10.69 17.73 -4.98
N GLY A 71 10.57 16.66 -5.78
CA GLY A 71 10.49 15.28 -5.29
C GLY A 71 9.17 14.87 -4.63
N GLN A 72 8.19 15.77 -4.49
CA GLN A 72 6.94 15.47 -3.81
C GLN A 72 5.88 14.83 -4.71
N ALA A 73 5.54 15.48 -5.81
CA ALA A 73 4.41 15.08 -6.66
C ALA A 73 4.66 13.75 -7.38
N MET A 74 3.72 12.82 -7.24
CA MET A 74 3.77 11.47 -7.82
C MET A 74 2.67 11.21 -8.86
N GLY A 75 1.88 12.21 -9.26
CA GLY A 75 0.73 12.05 -10.13
C GLY A 75 -0.53 11.47 -9.46
N LEU A 76 -0.51 11.30 -8.15
CA LEU A 76 -1.65 10.88 -7.32
C LEU A 76 -1.92 11.97 -6.27
N ALA A 77 -3.17 12.40 -6.13
CA ALA A 77 -3.56 13.43 -5.16
C ALA A 77 -3.18 13.01 -3.73
N PHE A 78 -2.63 13.95 -2.95
CA PHE A 78 -2.13 13.79 -1.58
C PHE A 78 -0.92 12.86 -1.41
N SER A 79 -0.61 12.00 -2.38
CA SER A 79 0.52 11.07 -2.35
C SER A 79 1.85 11.77 -2.58
N VAL A 80 2.88 11.37 -1.84
CA VAL A 80 4.26 11.83 -2.05
C VAL A 80 5.23 10.65 -1.99
N ASN A 81 6.43 10.84 -2.57
CA ASN A 81 7.52 9.90 -2.46
C ASN A 81 7.86 9.66 -0.97
N PRO A 82 8.06 8.39 -0.53
CA PRO A 82 8.47 8.07 0.86
C PRO A 82 9.76 8.72 1.33
N GLU A 83 10.62 9.16 0.41
CA GLU A 83 11.90 9.81 0.72
C GLU A 83 11.75 11.27 1.14
N VAL A 84 10.58 11.89 0.93
CA VAL A 84 10.32 13.27 1.29
C VAL A 84 9.49 13.37 2.57
N LYS A 85 9.63 14.50 3.26
CA LYS A 85 8.83 14.77 4.46
C LYS A 85 7.34 14.78 4.13
N THR A 86 6.56 14.02 4.88
CA THR A 86 5.10 13.94 4.74
C THR A 86 4.45 15.32 4.86
N PRO A 87 3.69 15.78 3.86
CA PRO A 87 3.00 17.06 3.91
C PRO A 87 1.94 17.12 5.03
N LYS A 88 1.70 18.29 5.57
CA LYS A 88 0.78 18.50 6.70
C LYS A 88 -0.66 18.00 6.41
N SER A 89 -1.16 18.18 5.18
CA SER A 89 -2.49 17.67 4.81
C SER A 89 -2.54 16.15 4.85
N LEU A 90 -1.51 15.46 4.34
CA LEU A 90 -1.44 14.01 4.39
C LEU A 90 -1.26 13.49 5.83
N THR A 91 -0.49 14.20 6.66
CA THR A 91 -0.39 13.89 8.10
C THR A 91 -1.76 13.97 8.78
N ASN A 92 -2.60 14.95 8.42
CA ASN A 92 -3.95 15.06 8.96
C ASN A 92 -4.88 13.97 8.43
N ILE A 93 -4.75 13.57 7.16
CA ILE A 93 -5.45 12.40 6.60
C ILE A 93 -5.10 11.14 7.40
N PHE A 94 -3.83 10.92 7.76
CA PHE A 94 -3.44 9.76 8.57
C PHE A 94 -3.93 9.85 10.02
N LYS A 95 -4.02 11.05 10.61
CA LYS A 95 -4.64 11.23 11.94
C LYS A 95 -6.12 10.86 11.92
N GLU A 96 -6.85 11.29 10.89
CA GLU A 96 -8.25 10.94 10.71
C GLU A 96 -8.43 9.44 10.45
N LEU A 97 -7.56 8.82 9.65
CA LEU A 97 -7.55 7.37 9.44
C LEU A 97 -7.38 6.60 10.75
N LYS A 98 -6.48 7.08 11.64
CA LYS A 98 -6.30 6.50 12.97
C LYS A 98 -7.55 6.70 13.85
N SER A 99 -8.16 7.88 13.82
CA SER A 99 -9.38 8.18 14.59
C SER A 99 -10.58 7.38 14.12
N ASP A 100 -10.74 7.21 12.80
CA ASP A 100 -11.90 6.56 12.17
C ASP A 100 -11.84 5.03 12.24
N LEU A 101 -10.67 4.44 11.96
CA LEU A 101 -10.50 2.98 11.82
C LEU A 101 -9.46 2.37 12.77
N GLY A 102 -8.82 3.15 13.63
CA GLY A 102 -7.72 2.68 14.49
C GLY A 102 -6.43 2.33 13.74
N ILE A 103 -6.30 2.73 12.45
CA ILE A 103 -5.20 2.36 11.57
C ILE A 103 -4.10 3.40 11.64
N GLU A 104 -2.91 3.00 12.08
CA GLU A 104 -1.71 3.84 11.98
C GLU A 104 -1.03 3.65 10.62
N ARG A 105 -0.82 4.76 9.90
CA ARG A 105 -0.11 4.79 8.64
C ARG A 105 1.04 5.78 8.68
N THR A 106 2.22 5.35 8.22
CA THR A 106 3.43 6.17 8.15
C THR A 106 3.92 6.39 6.73
N ASN A 107 3.61 5.46 5.81
CA ASN A 107 4.02 5.57 4.41
C ASN A 107 3.20 6.64 3.67
N PRO A 108 3.82 7.70 3.16
CA PRO A 108 3.12 8.76 2.45
C PRO A 108 2.81 8.43 0.98
N ASP A 109 3.30 7.31 0.46
CA ASP A 109 2.93 6.80 -0.88
C ASP A 109 1.58 6.09 -0.80
N LEU A 110 0.57 6.62 -1.50
CA LEU A 110 -0.80 6.10 -1.56
C LEU A 110 -1.05 5.19 -2.79
N THR A 111 0.00 4.72 -3.45
CA THR A 111 -0.12 3.83 -4.61
C THR A 111 -0.87 2.53 -4.28
N ASP A 112 -0.79 2.06 -3.04
CA ASP A 112 -1.53 0.90 -2.56
C ASP A 112 -3.05 1.15 -2.48
N TRP A 113 -3.48 2.36 -2.16
CA TRP A 113 -4.89 2.76 -2.26
C TRP A 113 -5.34 2.81 -3.72
N HIS A 114 -4.52 3.45 -4.58
CA HIS A 114 -4.80 3.55 -6.00
C HIS A 114 -5.00 2.16 -6.64
N LYS A 115 -4.13 1.22 -6.35
CA LYS A 115 -4.22 -0.16 -6.86
C LYS A 115 -5.47 -0.92 -6.40
N GLN A 116 -6.17 -0.46 -5.37
CA GLN A 116 -7.41 -1.06 -4.86
C GLN A 116 -8.67 -0.44 -5.46
N GLY A 117 -8.53 0.57 -6.32
CA GLY A 117 -9.67 1.27 -6.93
C GLY A 117 -9.90 2.68 -6.38
N VAL A 118 -8.95 3.26 -5.61
CA VAL A 118 -9.06 4.66 -5.16
C VAL A 118 -8.42 5.57 -6.21
N PHE A 119 -9.24 6.31 -6.93
CA PHE A 119 -8.83 7.27 -7.95
C PHE A 119 -8.46 8.60 -7.28
N LEU A 120 -7.16 8.79 -7.04
CA LEU A 120 -6.58 9.95 -6.35
C LEU A 120 -6.34 11.08 -7.33
N LEU A 121 -7.40 11.80 -7.71
CA LEU A 121 -7.41 12.79 -8.79
C LEU A 121 -7.15 14.20 -8.25
N ASN A 122 -6.21 14.93 -8.83
CA ASN A 122 -6.13 16.38 -8.69
C ASN A 122 -6.98 17.10 -9.75
N THR A 123 -7.60 18.22 -9.39
CA THR A 123 -8.37 19.05 -10.36
C THR A 123 -7.50 19.76 -11.38
N ALA A 124 -6.21 19.95 -11.08
CA ALA A 124 -5.19 20.29 -12.06
C ALA A 124 -4.11 19.20 -12.01
N LEU A 125 -3.74 18.64 -13.17
CA LEU A 125 -2.76 17.54 -13.22
C LEU A 125 -1.32 18.02 -13.24
N SER A 126 -1.08 19.32 -13.40
CA SER A 126 0.25 19.89 -13.40
C SER A 126 0.32 21.22 -12.65
N VAL A 127 1.50 21.55 -12.15
CA VAL A 127 1.79 22.83 -11.48
C VAL A 127 3.25 23.22 -11.72
N PRO A 128 3.56 24.50 -11.99
CA PRO A 128 4.95 24.97 -11.99
C PRO A 128 5.51 25.01 -10.57
N GLU A 129 6.81 24.81 -10.46
CA GLU A 129 7.52 24.92 -9.19
C GLU A 129 7.19 26.22 -8.47
N LYS A 130 6.78 26.13 -7.19
CA LYS A 130 6.41 27.24 -6.29
C LYS A 130 5.27 28.15 -6.78
N GLU A 131 4.48 27.73 -7.76
CA GLU A 131 3.33 28.49 -8.27
C GLU A 131 2.01 27.72 -8.14
N PRO A 132 1.47 27.55 -6.92
CA PRO A 132 0.21 26.81 -6.73
C PRO A 132 -0.94 27.45 -7.51
N ASN A 133 -1.87 26.64 -7.98
CA ASN A 133 -3.05 27.03 -8.76
C ASN A 133 -2.79 27.61 -10.18
N LYS A 134 -1.54 27.78 -10.60
CA LYS A 134 -1.19 28.43 -11.86
C LYS A 134 -1.81 27.73 -13.09
N HIS A 135 -1.81 26.39 -13.08
CA HIS A 135 -2.36 25.60 -14.20
C HIS A 135 -3.84 25.25 -14.05
N LYS A 136 -4.50 25.61 -12.96
CA LYS A 136 -5.91 25.28 -12.70
C LYS A 136 -6.85 25.66 -13.87
N LYS A 137 -6.62 26.80 -14.52
CA LYS A 137 -7.43 27.27 -15.65
C LYS A 137 -7.35 26.32 -16.87
N TYR A 138 -6.18 25.73 -17.13
CA TYR A 138 -5.95 24.85 -18.26
C TYR A 138 -6.62 23.48 -18.07
N TRP A 139 -6.68 22.98 -16.85
CA TRP A 139 -7.25 21.68 -16.53
C TRP A 139 -8.76 21.71 -16.20
N LYS A 140 -9.34 22.91 -16.06
CA LYS A 140 -10.74 23.06 -15.59
C LYS A 140 -11.75 22.33 -16.49
N LYS A 141 -11.63 22.48 -17.81
CA LYS A 141 -12.53 21.81 -18.77
C LYS A 141 -12.33 20.30 -18.68
N PHE A 142 -11.08 19.85 -18.80
CA PHE A 142 -10.72 18.44 -18.72
C PHE A 142 -11.31 17.74 -17.50
N THR A 143 -11.13 18.34 -16.30
CA THR A 143 -11.61 17.73 -15.05
C THR A 143 -13.15 17.70 -14.98
N ASN A 144 -13.83 18.73 -15.50
CA ASN A 144 -15.29 18.70 -15.59
C ASN A 144 -15.78 17.58 -16.52
N ASP A 145 -15.17 17.45 -17.69
CA ASP A 145 -15.52 16.42 -18.67
C ASP A 145 -15.21 15.01 -18.10
N LEU A 146 -14.10 14.86 -17.39
CA LEU A 146 -13.72 13.61 -16.73
C LEU A 146 -14.76 13.16 -15.69
N ILE A 147 -15.20 14.08 -14.84
CA ILE A 147 -16.24 13.78 -13.84
C ILE A 147 -17.54 13.38 -14.51
N GLN A 148 -17.95 14.08 -15.57
CA GLN A 148 -19.14 13.72 -16.34
C GLN A 148 -19.01 12.35 -17.02
N TYR A 149 -17.84 12.04 -17.55
CA TYR A 149 -17.55 10.73 -18.14
C TYR A 149 -17.67 9.63 -17.08
N LEU A 150 -17.02 9.81 -15.93
CA LEU A 150 -17.04 8.82 -14.84
C LEU A 150 -18.45 8.52 -14.33
N THR A 151 -19.27 9.54 -14.12
CA THR A 151 -20.66 9.32 -13.64
C THR A 151 -21.53 8.56 -14.65
N LYS A 152 -21.19 8.60 -15.95
CA LYS A 152 -21.88 7.84 -17.00
C LYS A 152 -21.40 6.40 -17.09
N VAL A 153 -20.08 6.17 -17.06
CA VAL A 153 -19.49 4.84 -17.29
C VAL A 153 -19.44 3.98 -16.04
N ASN A 154 -19.47 4.61 -14.86
CA ASN A 154 -19.45 3.92 -13.57
C ASN A 154 -20.24 4.72 -12.52
N PRO A 155 -21.58 4.54 -12.46
CA PRO A 155 -22.44 5.30 -11.55
C PRO A 155 -22.29 4.90 -10.07
N ASN A 156 -21.57 3.80 -9.77
CA ASN A 156 -21.43 3.23 -8.43
C ASN A 156 -20.11 3.65 -7.72
N ILE A 157 -19.56 4.81 -8.06
CA ILE A 157 -18.36 5.35 -7.43
C ILE A 157 -18.73 6.11 -6.16
N ALA A 158 -18.03 5.83 -5.06
CA ALA A 158 -18.07 6.66 -3.84
C ALA A 158 -17.13 7.86 -4.00
N TYR A 159 -17.59 9.06 -3.65
CA TYR A 159 -16.85 10.30 -3.82
C TYR A 159 -16.51 10.93 -2.47
N ILE A 160 -15.23 11.19 -2.23
CA ILE A 160 -14.74 11.91 -1.05
C ILE A 160 -14.34 13.32 -1.48
N MET A 161 -15.10 14.31 -1.01
CA MET A 161 -14.98 15.72 -1.40
C MET A 161 -14.50 16.58 -0.24
N TRP A 162 -13.18 16.80 -0.16
CA TRP A 162 -12.54 17.58 0.90
C TRP A 162 -12.30 19.04 0.50
N GLY A 163 -12.98 19.94 1.19
CA GLY A 163 -12.89 21.39 1.02
C GLY A 163 -13.76 21.95 -0.11
N ASN A 164 -13.82 23.29 -0.19
CA ASN A 164 -14.75 24.00 -1.08
C ASN A 164 -14.54 23.72 -2.56
N ASN A 165 -13.29 23.54 -3.02
CA ASN A 165 -13.02 23.20 -4.41
C ASN A 165 -13.64 21.84 -4.78
N ALA A 166 -13.40 20.81 -3.98
CA ALA A 166 -13.95 19.48 -4.19
C ALA A 166 -15.49 19.47 -4.03
N LYS A 167 -16.02 20.21 -3.05
CA LYS A 167 -17.47 20.38 -2.84
C LYS A 167 -18.20 20.87 -4.09
N ALA A 168 -17.62 21.82 -4.83
CA ALA A 168 -18.21 22.34 -6.07
C ALA A 168 -18.33 21.26 -7.16
N PHE A 169 -17.39 20.31 -7.23
CA PHE A 169 -17.49 19.13 -8.10
C PHE A 169 -18.51 18.13 -7.57
N GLY A 170 -18.53 17.86 -6.26
CA GLY A 170 -19.53 17.00 -5.62
C GLY A 170 -20.96 17.44 -5.94
N GLN A 171 -21.26 18.72 -5.83
CA GLN A 171 -22.58 19.28 -6.18
C GLN A 171 -22.97 19.06 -7.66
N LYS A 172 -22.01 19.02 -8.59
CA LYS A 172 -22.27 18.66 -9.98
C LYS A 172 -22.57 17.17 -10.12
N ILE A 173 -21.85 16.32 -9.40
CA ILE A 173 -22.08 14.88 -9.38
C ILE A 173 -23.47 14.58 -8.79
N GLU A 174 -23.86 15.23 -7.69
CA GLU A 174 -25.21 15.12 -7.12
C GLU A 174 -26.31 15.38 -8.16
N LYS A 175 -26.15 16.48 -8.93
CA LYS A 175 -27.11 16.81 -10.00
C LYS A 175 -27.15 15.77 -11.11
N GLN A 176 -26.00 15.18 -11.47
CA GLN A 176 -25.91 14.16 -12.52
C GLN A 176 -26.47 12.81 -12.09
N LEU A 177 -26.21 12.40 -10.85
CA LEU A 177 -26.70 11.15 -10.28
C LEU A 177 -28.11 11.28 -9.71
N ASN A 178 -28.63 12.50 -9.61
CA ASN A 178 -29.87 12.83 -8.87
C ASN A 178 -29.85 12.26 -7.43
N SER A 179 -28.69 12.18 -6.81
CA SER A 179 -28.46 11.62 -5.47
C SER A 179 -27.20 12.17 -4.85
N LYS A 180 -27.20 12.31 -3.52
CA LYS A 180 -26.04 12.66 -2.72
C LYS A 180 -25.49 11.48 -1.91
N GLU A 181 -26.10 10.32 -1.98
CA GLU A 181 -25.79 9.16 -1.12
C GLU A 181 -24.38 8.62 -1.31
N LEU A 182 -23.78 8.83 -2.49
CA LEU A 182 -22.43 8.39 -2.83
C LEU A 182 -21.37 9.45 -2.58
N ILE A 183 -21.71 10.58 -1.91
CA ILE A 183 -20.77 11.69 -1.74
C ILE A 183 -20.58 12.02 -0.28
N HIS A 184 -19.35 11.93 0.18
CA HIS A 184 -18.92 12.35 1.51
C HIS A 184 -18.29 13.75 1.44
N TYR A 185 -18.83 14.70 2.19
CA TYR A 185 -18.28 16.04 2.30
C TYR A 185 -17.61 16.27 3.63
N ALA A 186 -16.42 16.87 3.61
CA ALA A 186 -15.75 17.41 4.79
C ALA A 186 -14.90 18.65 4.42
N PRO A 187 -14.52 19.47 5.39
CA PRO A 187 -13.50 20.49 5.20
C PRO A 187 -12.19 19.90 4.69
N HIS A 188 -11.31 20.73 4.12
CA HIS A 188 -10.03 20.26 3.58
C HIS A 188 -9.08 19.81 4.71
N PRO A 189 -8.26 18.75 4.53
CA PRO A 189 -7.34 18.25 5.56
C PRO A 189 -6.15 19.16 5.84
N SER A 190 -6.06 20.35 5.23
CA SER A 190 -4.99 21.32 5.54
C SER A 190 -5.07 21.78 6.99
N PRO A 191 -3.93 22.19 7.60
CA PRO A 191 -3.92 22.74 8.96
C PRO A 191 -4.88 23.92 9.17
N LEU A 192 -5.18 24.68 8.11
CA LEU A 192 -6.07 25.84 8.16
C LEU A 192 -7.54 25.49 8.35
N SER A 193 -7.95 24.26 8.03
CA SER A 193 -9.37 23.84 8.01
C SER A 193 -9.65 22.49 8.66
N ALA A 194 -8.62 21.72 8.98
CA ALA A 194 -8.82 20.36 9.51
C ALA A 194 -9.62 20.35 10.83
N TYR A 195 -9.45 21.35 11.68
CA TYR A 195 -10.21 21.48 12.95
C TYR A 195 -11.63 22.00 12.77
N GLN A 196 -12.01 22.41 11.54
CA GLN A 196 -13.35 22.92 11.23
C GLN A 196 -14.31 21.81 10.81
N GLY A 197 -14.00 20.53 11.13
CA GLY A 197 -14.87 19.38 10.85
C GLY A 197 -14.31 18.37 9.85
N PHE A 198 -13.00 18.45 9.48
CA PHE A 198 -12.33 17.34 8.79
C PHE A 198 -12.08 16.19 9.77
N PHE A 199 -11.51 16.49 10.94
CA PHE A 199 -11.36 15.49 12.00
C PHE A 199 -12.72 15.03 12.50
N ASN A 200 -12.86 13.71 12.71
CA ASN A 200 -14.09 13.01 13.06
C ASN A 200 -15.16 13.00 11.95
N SER A 201 -14.81 13.34 10.70
CA SER A 201 -15.72 13.21 9.55
C SER A 201 -15.90 11.78 9.06
N LYS A 202 -15.05 10.85 9.52
CA LYS A 202 -15.11 9.39 9.26
C LYS A 202 -15.24 8.99 7.79
N PRO A 203 -14.39 9.52 6.89
CA PRO A 203 -14.51 9.27 5.46
C PRO A 203 -14.18 7.83 5.07
N PHE A 204 -13.31 7.15 5.82
CA PHE A 204 -12.82 5.82 5.48
C PHE A 204 -13.81 4.73 5.84
N SER A 205 -14.41 4.78 7.04
CA SER A 205 -15.48 3.88 7.46
C SER A 205 -16.73 4.10 6.62
N TRP A 206 -17.12 5.35 6.37
CA TRP A 206 -18.23 5.70 5.47
C TRP A 206 -18.02 5.12 4.07
N THR A 207 -16.82 5.25 3.50
CA THR A 207 -16.50 4.71 2.18
C THR A 207 -16.69 3.19 2.14
N ASN A 208 -16.14 2.47 3.12
CA ASN A 208 -16.25 1.02 3.15
C ASN A 208 -17.69 0.56 3.35
N GLN A 209 -18.47 1.29 4.16
CA GLN A 209 -19.91 1.03 4.30
C GLN A 209 -20.61 1.20 2.94
N LYS A 210 -20.37 2.30 2.22
CA LYS A 210 -20.98 2.53 0.89
C LYS A 210 -20.58 1.47 -0.14
N LEU A 211 -19.33 1.07 -0.17
CA LEU A 211 -18.88 0.00 -1.06
C LEU A 211 -19.57 -1.33 -0.76
N LYS A 212 -19.84 -1.66 0.51
CA LYS A 212 -20.63 -2.84 0.90
C LYS A 212 -22.09 -2.72 0.42
N GLU A 213 -22.72 -1.57 0.64
CA GLU A 213 -24.09 -1.31 0.20
C GLU A 213 -24.25 -1.48 -1.32
N LEU A 214 -23.21 -1.14 -2.09
CA LEU A 214 -23.12 -1.34 -3.54
C LEU A 214 -22.73 -2.76 -3.97
N GLY A 215 -22.56 -3.71 -3.03
CA GLY A 215 -22.11 -5.09 -3.33
C GLY A 215 -20.64 -5.20 -3.72
N GLY A 216 -19.86 -4.14 -3.51
CA GLY A 216 -18.44 -4.08 -3.82
C GLY A 216 -17.54 -4.55 -2.68
N THR A 217 -16.23 -4.55 -2.93
CA THR A 217 -15.21 -4.89 -1.93
C THR A 217 -14.68 -3.64 -1.24
N GLU A 218 -14.49 -3.74 0.08
CA GLU A 218 -13.91 -2.65 0.89
C GLU A 218 -12.48 -2.29 0.46
N ILE A 219 -12.08 -1.05 0.71
CA ILE A 219 -10.70 -0.60 0.59
C ILE A 219 -9.96 -0.96 1.89
N LYS A 220 -8.82 -1.61 1.74
CA LYS A 220 -7.90 -1.89 2.84
C LYS A 220 -6.95 -0.70 2.99
N TRP A 221 -7.27 0.17 3.94
CA TRP A 221 -6.53 1.40 4.17
C TRP A 221 -5.16 1.19 4.86
N TRP A 222 -4.80 -0.08 5.23
CA TRP A 222 -3.66 -0.46 6.10
C TRP A 222 -2.57 -1.34 5.45
N LEU A 223 -2.50 -1.48 4.15
CA LEU A 223 -1.62 -2.45 3.44
C LEU A 223 -0.10 -2.33 3.70
N GLU A 224 0.32 -1.44 4.61
CA GLU A 224 1.75 -1.18 4.84
C GLU A 224 2.54 -2.29 5.54
N ARG A 225 1.94 -3.02 6.49
CA ARG A 225 2.72 -3.99 7.29
C ARG A 225 3.39 -5.07 6.43
N PHE A 226 2.75 -5.47 5.36
CA PHE A 226 3.28 -6.50 4.46
C PHE A 226 4.45 -6.01 3.59
N LYS A 227 4.44 -4.75 3.13
CA LYS A 227 5.56 -4.18 2.36
C LYS A 227 6.82 -3.97 3.20
N MET A 228 6.71 -3.67 4.49
CA MET A 228 7.88 -3.57 5.37
C MET A 228 8.54 -4.93 5.56
N ILE A 229 7.76 -5.97 5.81
CA ILE A 229 8.28 -7.34 5.95
C ILE A 229 8.92 -7.80 4.64
N THR A 230 8.27 -7.61 3.50
CA THR A 230 8.84 -7.96 2.19
C THR A 230 10.06 -7.12 1.83
N LYS A 231 10.09 -5.82 2.15
CA LYS A 231 11.28 -4.96 1.94
C LYS A 231 12.45 -5.37 2.84
N PHE A 232 12.16 -5.73 4.10
CA PHE A 232 13.14 -6.26 5.04
C PHE A 232 13.68 -7.63 4.59
N VAL A 233 12.79 -8.53 4.16
CA VAL A 233 13.13 -9.85 3.59
C VAL A 233 13.98 -9.69 2.33
N ASN A 234 13.57 -8.83 1.38
CA ASN A 234 14.35 -8.55 0.16
C ASN A 234 15.72 -7.93 0.45
N LYS A 235 15.82 -7.07 1.47
CA LYS A 235 17.10 -6.48 1.89
C LYS A 235 18.03 -7.51 2.53
N LEU A 236 17.48 -8.48 3.28
CA LEU A 236 18.21 -9.62 3.83
C LEU A 236 18.62 -10.61 2.72
N GLU A 237 17.74 -10.93 1.79
CA GLU A 237 18.03 -11.78 0.61
C GLU A 237 19.19 -11.25 -0.23
N ASN A 238 19.27 -9.92 -0.42
CA ASN A 238 20.37 -9.30 -1.16
C ASN A 238 21.70 -9.23 -0.41
N LYS A 239 21.69 -9.44 0.93
CA LYS A 239 22.90 -9.39 1.77
C LYS A 239 23.42 -10.76 2.21
N LEU A 240 22.55 -11.76 2.28
CA LEU A 240 22.88 -13.10 2.72
C LEU A 240 22.59 -14.08 1.57
N THR A 241 23.62 -14.78 1.11
CA THR A 241 23.40 -15.83 0.13
C THR A 241 22.47 -16.91 0.72
N PRO A 242 21.54 -17.48 -0.06
CA PRO A 242 20.62 -18.55 0.41
C PRO A 242 21.35 -19.72 1.07
N LEU A 243 22.61 -19.95 0.68
CA LEU A 243 23.47 -20.98 1.24
C LEU A 243 23.82 -20.70 2.72
N LEU A 244 24.16 -19.45 3.06
CA LEU A 244 24.48 -19.06 4.44
C LEU A 244 23.25 -19.20 5.38
N LEU A 245 22.06 -18.86 4.88
CA LEU A 245 20.81 -18.99 5.61
C LEU A 245 20.42 -20.45 5.88
N SER A 246 20.78 -21.38 5.01
CA SER A 246 20.50 -22.82 5.19
C SER A 246 21.43 -23.49 6.23
N PHE A 247 22.61 -22.95 6.48
CA PHE A 247 23.57 -23.49 7.47
C PHE A 247 23.45 -22.85 8.87
N LEU A 248 22.78 -21.69 8.99
CA LEU A 248 22.66 -20.98 10.25
C LEU A 248 21.85 -21.75 11.34
N PRO A 249 20.70 -22.35 11.05
CA PRO A 249 19.94 -23.13 12.03
C PRO A 249 20.72 -24.32 12.61
N PRO A 250 21.36 -25.19 11.82
CA PRO A 250 22.16 -26.29 12.38
C PRO A 250 23.37 -25.79 13.15
N ALA A 251 24.02 -24.69 12.75
CA ALA A 251 25.14 -24.12 13.51
C ALA A 251 24.67 -23.56 14.87
N LEU A 252 23.57 -22.87 14.95
CA LEU A 252 22.98 -22.37 16.20
C LEU A 252 22.53 -23.52 17.11
N LEU A 253 22.02 -24.61 16.55
CA LEU A 253 21.67 -25.81 17.29
C LEU A 253 22.91 -26.47 17.91
N ILE A 254 24.01 -26.57 17.18
CA ILE A 254 25.29 -27.11 17.70
C ILE A 254 25.82 -26.24 18.86
N ILE A 255 25.78 -24.91 18.71
CA ILE A 255 26.16 -23.96 19.74
C ILE A 255 25.27 -24.14 20.99
N TYR A 256 23.97 -24.27 20.81
CA TYR A 256 23.02 -24.54 21.89
C TYR A 256 23.36 -25.85 22.65
N LEU A 257 23.60 -26.94 21.90
CA LEU A 257 24.00 -28.23 22.49
C LEU A 257 25.30 -28.17 23.30
N ILE A 258 26.29 -27.43 22.78
CA ILE A 258 27.58 -27.22 23.47
C ILE A 258 27.33 -26.41 24.76
N LEU A 259 26.59 -25.33 24.70
CA LEU A 259 26.25 -24.50 25.86
C LEU A 259 25.44 -25.28 26.91
N ASN A 260 24.46 -26.08 26.46
CA ASN A 260 23.63 -26.90 27.36
C ASN A 260 24.43 -28.01 28.07
N ASN A 261 25.48 -28.55 27.44
CA ASN A 261 26.39 -29.54 28.07
C ASN A 261 27.42 -28.89 28.98
N MET A 262 27.76 -27.62 28.78
CA MET A 262 28.81 -26.93 29.57
C MET A 262 28.29 -26.24 30.84
N LEU A 263 26.96 -26.06 30.98
CA LEU A 263 26.40 -25.21 32.04
C LEU A 263 25.32 -25.94 32.86
N ASN A 264 25.43 -25.82 34.18
CA ASN A 264 24.55 -26.46 35.16
C ASN A 264 23.11 -25.94 35.03
N GLU A 265 22.10 -26.82 35.05
CA GLU A 265 20.68 -26.57 34.74
C GLU A 265 19.99 -25.44 35.54
N ASN A 266 20.60 -24.94 36.60
CA ASN A 266 20.05 -23.90 37.48
C ASN A 266 20.63 -22.49 37.22
N ASN A 267 21.46 -22.33 36.20
CA ASN A 267 22.08 -21.03 35.92
C ASN A 267 21.15 -20.17 35.04
N LEU A 268 20.68 -19.04 35.59
CA LEU A 268 19.80 -18.08 34.93
C LEU A 268 20.36 -17.61 33.59
N LEU A 269 21.68 -17.52 33.46
CA LEU A 269 22.38 -17.10 32.25
C LEU A 269 22.21 -18.13 31.12
N VAL A 270 22.22 -19.41 31.42
CA VAL A 270 21.99 -20.52 30.46
C VAL A 270 20.57 -20.50 29.96
N ILE A 271 19.62 -20.32 30.87
CA ILE A 271 18.19 -20.23 30.55
C ILE A 271 17.94 -19.06 29.60
N SER A 272 18.54 -17.90 29.89
CA SER A 272 18.41 -16.69 29.04
C SER A 272 19.05 -16.88 27.67
N LEU A 273 20.24 -17.50 27.59
CA LEU A 273 20.92 -17.81 26.34
C LEU A 273 20.14 -18.83 25.50
N ALA A 274 19.61 -19.88 26.11
CA ALA A 274 18.77 -20.86 25.44
C ALA A 274 17.50 -20.23 24.88
N PHE A 275 16.86 -19.31 25.62
CA PHE A 275 15.70 -18.55 25.13
C PHE A 275 16.05 -17.67 23.91
N ILE A 276 17.18 -16.96 23.96
CA ILE A 276 17.65 -16.12 22.86
C ILE A 276 17.94 -16.97 21.61
N VAL A 277 18.63 -18.09 21.76
CA VAL A 277 18.94 -18.99 20.62
C VAL A 277 17.66 -19.54 19.99
N ASN A 278 16.70 -19.99 20.82
CA ASN A 278 15.40 -20.48 20.31
C ASN A 278 14.61 -19.38 19.61
N PHE A 279 14.59 -18.16 20.15
CA PHE A 279 13.94 -17.01 19.52
C PHE A 279 14.55 -16.68 18.15
N ILE A 280 15.88 -16.67 18.05
CA ILE A 280 16.61 -16.46 16.79
C ILE A 280 16.29 -17.59 15.80
N THR A 281 16.27 -18.84 16.26
CA THR A 281 15.94 -20.00 15.42
C THR A 281 14.52 -19.89 14.86
N ALA A 282 13.54 -19.53 15.69
CA ALA A 282 12.16 -19.30 15.26
C ALA A 282 12.04 -18.18 14.21
N LEU A 283 12.79 -17.08 14.38
CA LEU A 283 12.85 -16.01 13.39
C LEU A 283 13.45 -16.47 12.05
N ILE A 284 14.48 -17.32 12.08
CA ILE A 284 15.11 -17.85 10.88
C ILE A 284 14.18 -18.82 10.15
N VAL A 285 13.46 -19.68 10.89
CA VAL A 285 12.44 -20.57 10.33
C VAL A 285 11.33 -19.77 9.66
N LEU A 286 10.85 -18.73 10.33
CA LEU A 286 9.84 -17.81 9.75
C LEU A 286 10.36 -17.13 8.48
N PHE A 287 11.61 -16.68 8.48
CA PHE A 287 12.23 -16.07 7.31
C PHE A 287 12.32 -17.05 6.14
N ASN A 288 12.82 -18.26 6.37
CA ASN A 288 12.91 -19.31 5.35
C ASN A 288 11.53 -19.71 4.79
N PHE A 289 10.49 -19.70 5.65
CA PHE A 289 9.12 -19.94 5.23
C PHE A 289 8.61 -18.87 4.27
N VAL A 290 8.76 -17.60 4.62
CA VAL A 290 8.33 -16.47 3.78
C VAL A 290 9.09 -16.48 2.45
N HIS A 291 10.39 -16.81 2.49
CA HIS A 291 11.22 -16.94 1.29
C HIS A 291 10.75 -18.10 0.39
N SER A 292 10.52 -19.27 0.96
CA SER A 292 10.05 -20.46 0.22
C SER A 292 8.66 -20.23 -0.39
N LEU A 293 7.76 -19.58 0.35
CA LEU A 293 6.44 -19.19 -0.13
C LEU A 293 6.53 -18.22 -1.32
N LYS A 294 7.44 -17.24 -1.24
CA LYS A 294 7.71 -16.31 -2.33
C LYS A 294 8.28 -17.02 -3.57
N CYS A 295 9.24 -17.91 -3.39
CA CYS A 295 9.80 -18.70 -4.50
C CYS A 295 8.75 -19.60 -5.14
N TRP A 296 7.86 -20.20 -4.34
CA TRP A 296 6.76 -21.05 -4.83
C TRP A 296 5.72 -20.23 -5.61
N THR A 297 5.38 -19.02 -5.16
CA THR A 297 4.41 -18.14 -5.83
C THR A 297 4.95 -17.52 -7.11
N LEU A 298 6.26 -17.31 -7.23
CA LEU A 298 6.91 -16.70 -8.40
C LEU A 298 7.36 -17.71 -9.46
N SER A 299 7.63 -18.97 -9.08
CA SER A 299 8.06 -20.02 -10.01
C SER A 299 6.99 -21.11 -10.10
N ASN A 300 6.33 -21.18 -11.21
CA ASN A 300 5.19 -22.08 -11.52
C ASN A 300 5.40 -23.59 -11.25
N ASN A 301 6.45 -24.06 -10.54
CA ASN A 301 6.64 -25.49 -10.29
C ASN A 301 7.71 -25.90 -9.25
N ASN A 302 8.02 -25.10 -8.26
CA ASN A 302 9.09 -25.50 -7.32
C ASN A 302 8.57 -26.05 -5.99
N THR A 303 7.84 -27.17 -6.06
CA THR A 303 7.42 -27.99 -4.90
C THR A 303 8.61 -28.41 -4.01
N LYS A 304 9.86 -28.45 -4.56
CA LYS A 304 11.07 -28.81 -3.82
C LYS A 304 11.34 -27.87 -2.64
N HIS A 305 11.19 -26.56 -2.80
CA HIS A 305 11.44 -25.60 -1.72
C HIS A 305 10.36 -25.64 -0.63
N PHE A 306 9.12 -25.91 -0.99
CA PHE A 306 8.02 -26.10 -0.04
C PHE A 306 8.18 -27.38 0.77
N VAL A 307 8.51 -28.50 0.12
CA VAL A 307 8.79 -29.77 0.79
C VAL A 307 10.02 -29.67 1.70
N GLN A 308 11.08 -29.02 1.22
CA GLN A 308 12.30 -28.77 1.99
C GLN A 308 12.02 -27.93 3.24
N PHE A 309 11.18 -26.91 3.15
CA PHE A 309 10.71 -26.10 4.27
C PHE A 309 9.93 -26.92 5.29
N ILE A 310 8.92 -27.73 4.86
CA ILE A 310 8.16 -28.59 5.78
C ILE A 310 9.09 -29.55 6.51
N LEU A 311 10.03 -30.19 5.82
CA LEU A 311 10.99 -31.12 6.41
C LEU A 311 11.87 -30.42 7.47
N TRP A 312 12.37 -29.20 7.19
CA TRP A 312 13.16 -28.43 8.13
C TRP A 312 12.35 -27.98 9.35
N THR A 313 11.11 -27.54 9.15
CA THR A 313 10.22 -27.14 10.26
C THR A 313 9.90 -28.33 11.16
N MET A 314 9.59 -29.48 10.57
CA MET A 314 9.34 -30.72 11.33
C MET A 314 10.60 -31.19 12.07
N ALA A 315 11.77 -31.17 11.42
CA ALA A 315 13.04 -31.51 12.08
C ALA A 315 13.34 -30.60 13.26
N THR A 316 13.13 -29.28 13.12
CA THR A 316 13.34 -28.31 14.21
C THR A 316 12.40 -28.58 15.38
N LEU A 317 11.10 -28.81 15.13
CA LEU A 317 10.13 -29.14 16.18
C LEU A 317 10.44 -30.45 16.89
N VAL A 318 10.88 -31.49 16.17
CA VAL A 318 11.29 -32.76 16.74
C VAL A 318 12.52 -32.58 17.61
N ILE A 319 13.52 -31.85 17.16
CA ILE A 319 14.75 -31.58 17.93
C ILE A 319 14.43 -30.77 19.17
N GLU A 320 13.60 -29.73 19.10
CA GLU A 320 13.15 -28.95 20.26
C GLU A 320 12.40 -29.82 21.27
N TYR A 321 11.57 -30.75 20.83
CA TYR A 321 10.83 -31.66 21.71
C TYR A 321 11.75 -32.56 22.53
N PHE A 322 12.85 -33.06 21.96
CA PHE A 322 13.75 -34.00 22.64
C PHE A 322 14.85 -33.33 23.46
N ILE A 323 15.22 -32.08 23.17
CA ILE A 323 16.41 -31.43 23.74
C ILE A 323 16.05 -30.40 24.81
N THR A 324 14.80 -29.96 24.92
CA THR A 324 14.42 -28.86 25.84
C THR A 324 14.48 -29.28 27.32
N VAL A 325 15.10 -28.42 28.14
CA VAL A 325 15.11 -28.55 29.60
C VAL A 325 13.67 -28.66 30.13
N PRO A 326 13.34 -29.67 30.97
CA PRO A 326 11.96 -29.96 31.38
C PRO A 326 11.17 -28.77 31.95
N LYS A 327 11.85 -27.87 32.66
CA LYS A 327 11.23 -26.70 33.33
C LYS A 327 10.81 -25.60 32.35
N ILE A 328 11.38 -25.54 31.15
CA ILE A 328 11.14 -24.47 30.17
C ILE A 328 10.39 -24.98 28.93
N LYS A 329 10.29 -26.31 28.81
CA LYS A 329 9.68 -27.00 27.68
C LYS A 329 8.32 -26.40 27.27
N TRP A 330 7.45 -26.17 28.24
CA TRP A 330 6.12 -25.63 27.98
C TRP A 330 6.12 -24.16 27.53
N ALA A 331 7.03 -23.33 28.04
CA ALA A 331 7.14 -21.93 27.64
C ALA A 331 7.65 -21.81 26.20
N ILE A 332 8.58 -22.67 25.78
CA ILE A 332 9.12 -22.73 24.42
C ILE A 332 8.05 -23.25 23.45
N ILE A 333 7.34 -24.33 23.79
CA ILE A 333 6.25 -24.88 22.99
C ILE A 333 5.14 -23.82 22.82
N LEU A 334 4.81 -23.08 23.89
CA LEU A 334 3.81 -22.01 23.83
C LEU A 334 4.27 -20.86 22.94
N ALA A 335 5.52 -20.42 23.06
CA ALA A 335 6.08 -19.34 22.24
C ALA A 335 6.11 -19.73 20.76
N ASN A 336 6.53 -20.95 20.44
CA ASN A 336 6.53 -21.47 19.07
C ASN A 336 5.10 -21.67 18.54
N GLY A 337 4.16 -22.10 19.37
CA GLY A 337 2.73 -22.16 19.04
C GLY A 337 2.14 -20.80 18.69
N ILE A 338 2.50 -19.74 19.42
CA ILE A 338 2.09 -18.36 19.12
C ILE A 338 2.67 -17.87 17.78
N VAL A 339 3.96 -18.17 17.52
CA VAL A 339 4.61 -17.81 16.26
C VAL A 339 3.94 -18.54 15.08
N LEU A 340 3.65 -19.84 15.23
CA LEU A 340 2.96 -20.64 14.22
C LEU A 340 1.52 -20.15 14.00
N ALA A 341 0.76 -19.84 15.05
CA ALA A 341 -0.59 -19.33 14.95
C ALA A 341 -0.61 -17.96 14.25
N TYR A 342 0.34 -17.08 14.58
CA TYR A 342 0.48 -15.77 13.93
C TYR A 342 0.88 -15.91 12.45
N THR A 343 1.77 -16.86 12.16
CA THR A 343 2.19 -17.18 10.78
C THR A 343 1.02 -17.74 9.97
N TYR A 344 0.24 -18.66 10.56
CA TYR A 344 -0.98 -19.19 9.95
C TYR A 344 -2.00 -18.10 9.65
N GLU A 345 -2.23 -17.18 10.59
CA GLU A 345 -3.15 -16.04 10.40
C GLU A 345 -2.67 -15.12 9.27
N LEU A 346 -1.37 -14.83 9.20
CA LEU A 346 -0.77 -14.06 8.10
C LEU A 346 -0.95 -14.76 6.75
N ILE A 347 -0.75 -16.08 6.71
CA ILE A 347 -0.95 -16.89 5.49
C ILE A 347 -2.43 -16.93 5.12
N HIS A 348 -3.30 -17.21 6.09
CA HIS A 348 -4.74 -17.24 5.87
C HIS A 348 -5.26 -15.90 5.35
N GLN A 349 -4.79 -14.78 5.91
CA GLN A 349 -5.10 -13.45 5.42
C GLN A 349 -4.54 -13.22 4.00
N TYR A 350 -3.34 -13.71 3.70
CA TYR A 350 -2.74 -13.63 2.36
C TYR A 350 -3.58 -14.40 1.32
N PHE A 351 -3.95 -15.65 1.60
CA PHE A 351 -4.77 -16.46 0.68
C PHE A 351 -6.22 -16.00 0.60
N LYS A 352 -6.80 -15.49 1.67
CA LYS A 352 -8.15 -14.89 1.66
C LYS A 352 -8.20 -13.58 0.86
N GLN A 353 -7.04 -12.92 0.66
CA GLN A 353 -6.88 -11.68 -0.07
C GLN A 353 -6.37 -11.86 -1.49
N GLY A 354 -5.75 -13.02 -1.79
CA GLY A 354 -5.28 -13.38 -3.13
C GLY A 354 -6.45 -13.71 -4.04
N ASP A 355 -6.55 -12.97 -5.14
CA ASP A 355 -7.50 -13.18 -6.22
C ASP A 355 -7.73 -14.65 -6.53
N LYS A 356 -9.01 -15.03 -6.68
CA LYS A 356 -9.48 -16.31 -7.24
C LYS A 356 -8.92 -16.66 -8.64
N LYS A 357 -8.02 -15.90 -9.18
CA LYS A 357 -7.31 -16.15 -10.44
C LYS A 357 -6.39 -17.37 -10.42
N TRP A 358 -5.98 -17.84 -9.24
CA TRP A 358 -5.07 -18.99 -9.11
C TRP A 358 -5.75 -20.36 -9.13
N LEU A 359 -7.10 -20.39 -9.06
CA LEU A 359 -7.89 -21.63 -9.10
C LEU A 359 -8.48 -21.94 -10.49
N LYS A 360 -8.10 -21.19 -11.53
CA LYS A 360 -8.61 -21.37 -12.91
C LYS A 360 -7.49 -21.52 -13.95
N ASN A 361 -6.43 -22.21 -13.63
CA ASN A 361 -5.53 -22.80 -14.63
C ASN A 361 -5.01 -24.14 -14.13
#